data_1f7acb534600abe880197f33b1ba433b
#
_entry.id   1f7acb534600abe880197f33b1ba433b
#
_cell.length_a   1.000
_cell.length_b   1.000
_cell.length_c   1.000
_cell.angle_alpha   90.00
_cell.angle_beta   90.00
_cell.angle_gamma   90.00
#
_symmetry.space_group_name_H-M   'P 1'
#
loop_
_entity.id
_entity.type
_entity.pdbx_description
1 polymer ?
#
loop_
_entity_poly.entity_id
_entity_poly.type
_entity_poly.pdbx_seq_one_letter_code
_entity_poly.pdbx_strand_id
1 'polypeptide(L)'
;MPTTEDPSPEQKATARILLVDDDPLITQLIVDMLSLDGHDVDTAPNGIAALNRVQRRRYDLILTDLHMPELDGVGLYRELVRRQAHPPHKIIFLTGTTGSSDAHRLMRETGVPLLRKPFNLVELLALVRKMLDTQ
;
A
#
# COMPACT_ATOMS: atom_id res chain seq x y z
N MET A 1 -0.53 -12.59 -32.61
CA MET A 1 -0.26 -12.60 -32.16
C MET A 1 -0.32 -12.41 -31.67
N PRO A 2 -0.26 -12.42 -31.45
CA PRO A 2 -0.13 -12.19 -30.68
C PRO A 2 0.26 -12.07 -29.96
N THR A 3 0.45 -12.19 -29.93
CA THR A 3 0.86 -12.09 -29.37
C THR A 3 1.14 -11.77 -28.71
N THR A 4 1.27 -11.72 -29.15
CA THR A 4 1.52 -11.36 -28.52
C THR A 4 1.61 -11.10 -27.76
N GLU A 5 1.68 -10.98 -27.94
CA GLU A 5 1.78 -10.71 -27.10
C GLU A 5 1.00 -10.84 -26.09
N ASP A 6 0.80 -11.54 -26.06
CA ASP A 6 0.14 -12.05 -24.93
C ASP A 6 0.92 -11.79 -23.67
N PRO A 7 0.40 -11.03 -22.74
CA PRO A 7 1.16 -10.72 -21.52
C PRO A 7 1.38 -11.97 -20.68
N SER A 8 2.58 -12.10 -20.13
CA SER A 8 2.85 -13.16 -19.18
C SER A 8 2.02 -12.93 -17.92
N PRO A 9 1.86 -13.96 -17.07
CA PRO A 9 1.13 -13.76 -15.82
C PRO A 9 1.69 -12.65 -14.95
N GLU A 10 3.00 -12.47 -14.97
CA GLU A 10 3.61 -11.40 -14.21
C GLU A 10 3.21 -10.04 -14.71
N GLN A 11 3.07 -9.90 -16.02
CA GLN A 11 2.68 -8.62 -16.59
C GLN A 11 1.22 -8.29 -16.31
N LYS A 12 0.41 -9.31 -16.07
CA LYS A 12 -0.99 -9.07 -15.73
C LYS A 12 -1.16 -8.48 -14.34
N ALA A 13 -0.11 -8.56 -13.54
CA ALA A 13 -0.16 -8.07 -12.18
C ALA A 13 0.02 -6.56 -12.08
N THR A 14 0.16 -5.86 -13.21
CA THR A 14 0.29 -4.42 -13.19
C THR A 14 -0.87 -3.79 -12.46
N ALA A 15 -0.55 -2.97 -11.47
CA ALA A 15 -1.55 -2.37 -10.63
C ALA A 15 -1.17 -0.93 -10.34
N ARG A 16 -2.13 -0.17 -9.88
CA ARG A 16 -1.89 1.19 -9.43
C ARG A 16 -1.83 1.19 -7.91
N ILE A 17 -0.70 1.61 -7.37
CA ILE A 17 -0.42 1.54 -5.95
C ILE A 17 -0.15 2.93 -5.42
N LEU A 18 -0.74 3.25 -4.27
CA LEU A 18 -0.46 4.49 -3.56
C LEU A 18 0.41 4.18 -2.36
N LEU A 19 1.58 4.81 -2.29
CA LEU A 19 2.50 4.65 -1.19
C LEU A 19 2.47 5.91 -0.33
N VAL A 20 2.14 5.75 0.94
CA VAL A 20 1.99 6.85 1.87
C VAL A 20 3.06 6.73 2.96
N ASP A 21 4.04 7.60 2.91
CA ASP A 21 5.17 7.57 3.84
C ASP A 21 5.84 8.94 3.78
N ASP A 22 6.27 9.46 4.93
CA ASP A 22 6.93 10.76 4.97
C ASP A 22 8.46 10.65 4.87
N ASP A 23 9.01 9.45 4.77
CA ASP A 23 10.45 9.24 4.64
C ASP A 23 10.81 9.14 3.16
N PRO A 24 11.53 10.14 2.61
CA PRO A 24 11.80 10.12 1.16
C PRO A 24 12.72 8.99 0.72
N LEU A 25 13.61 8.52 1.59
CA LEU A 25 14.49 7.41 1.22
C LEU A 25 13.74 6.10 1.10
N ILE A 26 12.90 5.81 2.07
CA ILE A 26 12.08 4.60 2.03
C ILE A 26 11.12 4.66 0.84
N THR A 27 10.52 5.84 0.63
CA THR A 27 9.60 6.04 -0.48
C THR A 27 10.27 5.71 -1.80
N GLN A 28 11.45 6.27 -2.04
CA GLN A 28 12.15 6.04 -3.31
C GLN A 28 12.49 4.58 -3.51
N LEU A 29 12.96 3.93 -2.46
CA LEU A 29 13.31 2.52 -2.55
C LEU A 29 12.11 1.67 -2.93
N ILE A 30 10.99 1.89 -2.28
CA ILE A 30 9.79 1.10 -2.54
C ILE A 30 9.25 1.41 -3.94
N VAL A 31 9.24 2.69 -4.34
CA VAL A 31 8.78 3.06 -5.67
C VAL A 31 9.62 2.35 -6.73
N ASP A 32 10.94 2.34 -6.57
CA ASP A 32 11.80 1.70 -7.55
C ASP A 32 11.51 0.22 -7.65
N MET A 33 11.33 -0.44 -6.51
CA MET A 33 11.07 -1.88 -6.50
C MET A 33 9.73 -2.23 -7.14
N LEU A 34 8.69 -1.50 -6.77
CA LEU A 34 7.37 -1.79 -7.30
C LEU A 34 7.27 -1.44 -8.78
N SER A 35 7.98 -0.39 -9.21
CA SER A 35 8.01 -0.02 -10.63
C SER A 35 8.71 -1.08 -11.45
N LEU A 36 9.78 -1.67 -10.92
CA LEU A 36 10.45 -2.77 -11.60
C LEU A 36 9.53 -3.99 -11.73
N ASP A 37 8.62 -4.16 -10.80
CA ASP A 37 7.66 -5.25 -10.84
C ASP A 37 6.44 -4.91 -11.72
N GLY A 38 6.48 -3.79 -12.41
CA GLY A 38 5.48 -3.44 -13.41
C GLY A 38 4.33 -2.58 -12.91
N HIS A 39 4.39 -2.11 -11.67
CA HIS A 39 3.28 -1.35 -11.10
C HIS A 39 3.45 0.14 -11.33
N ASP A 40 2.33 0.85 -11.35
CA ASP A 40 2.27 2.30 -11.44
C ASP A 40 2.10 2.83 -10.02
N VAL A 41 3.11 3.56 -9.51
CA VAL A 41 3.16 3.95 -8.11
C VAL A 41 3.07 5.45 -7.97
N ASP A 42 2.06 5.93 -7.24
CA ASP A 42 1.97 7.31 -6.80
C ASP A 42 2.38 7.37 -5.33
N THR A 43 2.81 8.55 -4.89
CA THR A 43 3.23 8.72 -3.50
C THR A 43 2.48 9.87 -2.85
N ALA A 44 2.38 9.79 -1.53
CA ALA A 44 1.82 10.88 -0.72
C ALA A 44 2.61 10.94 0.58
N PRO A 45 2.95 12.14 1.07
CA PRO A 45 3.79 12.25 2.26
C PRO A 45 3.03 12.08 3.57
N ASN A 46 1.71 12.11 3.54
CA ASN A 46 0.90 11.97 4.74
C ASN A 46 -0.51 11.55 4.39
N GLY A 47 -1.31 11.30 5.42
CA GLY A 47 -2.67 10.79 5.19
C GLY A 47 -3.60 11.78 4.53
N ILE A 48 -3.42 13.08 4.77
CA ILE A 48 -4.26 14.09 4.13
C ILE A 48 -4.01 14.10 2.63
N ALA A 49 -2.75 14.10 2.22
CA ALA A 49 -2.41 14.05 0.80
C ALA A 49 -2.91 12.76 0.17
N ALA A 50 -2.85 11.65 0.92
CA ALA A 50 -3.35 10.38 0.43
C ALA A 50 -4.85 10.44 0.15
N LEU A 51 -5.62 11.07 1.04
CA LEU A 51 -7.05 11.21 0.82
C LEU A 51 -7.35 12.01 -0.45
N ASN A 52 -6.57 13.05 -0.69
CA ASN A 52 -6.73 13.84 -1.91
C ASN A 52 -6.45 12.99 -3.16
N ARG A 53 -5.43 12.16 -3.10
CA ARG A 53 -5.11 11.28 -4.23
C ARG A 53 -6.23 10.30 -4.51
N VAL A 54 -6.77 9.69 -3.46
CA VAL A 54 -7.82 8.69 -3.60
C VAL A 54 -9.08 9.29 -4.21
N GLN A 55 -9.34 10.56 -3.98
CA GLN A 55 -10.49 11.23 -4.58
C GLN A 55 -10.35 11.39 -6.09
N ARG A 56 -9.11 11.42 -6.58
CA ARG A 56 -8.83 11.70 -7.98
C ARG A 56 -8.53 10.48 -8.81
N ARG A 57 -8.04 9.40 -8.18
CA ARG A 57 -7.64 8.19 -8.90
C ARG A 57 -8.03 6.98 -8.09
N ARG A 58 -8.26 5.88 -8.79
CA ARG A 58 -8.48 4.60 -8.14
C ARG A 58 -7.15 3.91 -7.96
N TYR A 59 -6.98 3.29 -6.80
CA TYR A 59 -5.78 2.51 -6.48
C TYR A 59 -6.19 1.09 -6.18
N ASP A 60 -5.38 0.17 -6.64
CA ASP A 60 -5.61 -1.25 -6.37
C ASP A 60 -5.09 -1.64 -5.00
N LEU A 61 -4.12 -0.89 -4.49
CA LEU A 61 -3.51 -1.20 -3.21
C LEU A 61 -2.94 0.09 -2.62
N ILE A 62 -3.04 0.23 -1.30
CA ILE A 62 -2.44 1.33 -0.57
C ILE A 62 -1.47 0.77 0.45
N LEU A 63 -0.21 1.22 0.37
CA LEU A 63 0.80 0.93 1.39
C LEU A 63 0.95 2.18 2.22
N THR A 64 0.75 2.10 3.52
CA THR A 64 0.84 3.29 4.35
C THR A 64 1.63 3.05 5.61
N ASP A 65 2.54 3.97 5.89
CA ASP A 65 3.20 4.02 7.18
C ASP A 65 2.15 4.27 8.26
N LEU A 66 2.38 3.72 9.44
CA LEU A 66 1.51 3.98 10.58
C LEU A 66 1.76 5.34 11.20
N HIS A 67 3.01 5.78 11.23
CA HIS A 67 3.38 6.99 11.96
C HIS A 67 3.70 8.11 10.97
N MET A 68 2.77 9.03 10.85
CA MET A 68 2.92 10.17 9.97
C MET A 68 2.31 11.39 10.65
N PRO A 69 2.79 12.60 10.31
CA PRO A 69 2.17 13.80 10.85
C PRO A 69 0.74 13.98 10.34
N GLU A 70 -0.04 14.68 11.09
CA GLU A 70 -1.42 15.08 10.79
C GLU A 70 -2.36 13.89 10.84
N LEU A 71 -2.40 13.07 9.81
CA LEU A 71 -3.27 11.90 9.78
C LEU A 71 -2.40 10.67 9.64
N ASP A 72 -2.37 9.82 10.66
CA ASP A 72 -1.53 8.62 10.63
C ASP A 72 -2.20 7.48 9.85
N GLY A 73 -1.51 6.34 9.78
CA GLY A 73 -1.98 5.22 8.96
C GLY A 73 -3.31 4.66 9.42
N VAL A 74 -3.50 4.54 10.74
CA VAL A 74 -4.77 4.03 11.26
C VAL A 74 -5.88 5.02 10.97
N GLY A 75 -5.61 6.31 11.16
CA GLY A 75 -6.59 7.33 10.85
C GLY A 75 -6.95 7.36 9.37
N LEU A 76 -5.95 7.19 8.51
CA LEU A 76 -6.19 7.10 7.07
C LEU A 76 -7.09 5.91 6.76
N TYR A 77 -6.80 4.75 7.32
CA TYR A 77 -7.61 3.56 7.09
C TYR A 77 -9.07 3.81 7.48
N ARG A 78 -9.28 4.38 8.68
CA ARG A 78 -10.63 4.63 9.15
C ARG A 78 -11.38 5.60 8.26
N GLU A 79 -10.68 6.62 7.78
CA GLU A 79 -11.28 7.59 6.89
C GLU A 79 -11.66 6.97 5.55
N LEU A 80 -10.81 6.09 5.02
CA LEU A 80 -11.12 5.42 3.77
C LEU A 80 -12.31 4.50 3.90
N VAL A 81 -12.42 3.78 5.01
CA VAL A 81 -13.56 2.93 5.27
C VAL A 81 -14.83 3.76 5.40
N ARG A 82 -14.77 4.86 6.15
CA ARG A 82 -15.91 5.72 6.35
C ARG A 82 -16.44 6.28 5.04
N ARG A 83 -15.52 6.63 4.13
CA ARG A 83 -15.87 7.17 2.82
C ARG A 83 -16.15 6.09 1.80
N GLN A 84 -15.91 4.83 2.14
CA GLN A 84 -16.03 3.70 1.22
C GLN A 84 -15.19 3.90 -0.03
N ALA A 85 -14.04 4.58 0.14
CA ALA A 85 -13.17 4.94 -0.97
C ALA A 85 -12.28 3.78 -1.40
N HIS A 86 -12.02 2.84 -0.50
CA HIS A 86 -11.09 1.75 -0.76
C HIS A 86 -11.45 0.55 0.11
N PRO A 87 -11.50 -0.66 -0.47
CA PRO A 87 -11.78 -1.84 0.34
C PRO A 87 -10.67 -2.09 1.35
N PRO A 88 -11.00 -2.44 2.59
CA PRO A 88 -9.99 -2.61 3.63
C PRO A 88 -8.92 -3.65 3.32
N HIS A 89 -9.27 -4.71 2.60
CA HIS A 89 -8.32 -5.78 2.32
C HIS A 89 -7.26 -5.38 1.31
N LYS A 90 -7.33 -4.17 0.76
CA LYS A 90 -6.34 -3.67 -0.20
C LYS A 90 -5.41 -2.65 0.43
N ILE A 91 -5.18 -2.75 1.73
CA ILE A 91 -4.29 -1.86 2.46
C ILE A 91 -3.26 -2.69 3.20
N ILE A 92 -2.00 -2.26 3.17
CA ILE A 92 -0.92 -2.84 3.95
C ILE A 92 -0.34 -1.74 4.82
N PHE A 93 -0.20 -2.01 6.13
CA PHE A 93 0.46 -1.09 7.05
C PHE A 93 1.95 -1.37 7.11
N LEU A 94 2.73 -0.31 7.11
CA LEU A 94 4.17 -0.38 7.34
C LEU A 94 4.46 0.25 8.69
N THR A 95 5.27 -0.40 9.52
CA THR A 95 5.58 0.13 10.84
C THR A 95 7.08 0.03 11.13
N GLY A 96 7.64 1.09 11.70
CA GLY A 96 9.07 1.17 11.94
C GLY A 96 9.54 0.44 13.18
N THR A 97 8.70 0.35 14.19
CA THR A 97 9.08 -0.30 15.43
C THR A 97 7.96 -1.22 15.86
N THR A 98 7.69 -1.26 17.14
CA THR A 98 6.51 -1.95 17.62
C THR A 98 5.31 -1.13 17.18
N GLY A 99 4.40 -1.71 16.48
CA GLY A 99 3.18 -1.00 16.14
C GLY A 99 2.42 -0.60 17.39
N SER A 100 1.55 0.38 17.26
CA SER A 100 0.72 0.78 18.37
C SER A 100 -0.27 -0.34 18.70
N SER A 101 -0.80 -0.33 19.92
CA SER A 101 -1.82 -1.31 20.27
C SER A 101 -3.07 -1.13 19.41
N ASP A 102 -3.36 0.10 18.97
CA ASP A 102 -4.47 0.34 18.06
C ASP A 102 -4.25 -0.36 16.71
N ALA A 103 -3.03 -0.30 16.19
CA ALA A 103 -2.71 -0.95 14.92
C ALA A 103 -2.85 -2.46 15.03
N HIS A 104 -2.35 -3.04 16.12
CA HIS A 104 -2.45 -4.47 16.33
C HIS A 104 -3.90 -4.92 16.49
N ARG A 105 -4.69 -4.14 17.20
CA ARG A 105 -6.11 -4.44 17.35
C ARG A 105 -6.81 -4.38 16.00
N LEU A 106 -6.53 -3.34 15.23
CA LEU A 106 -7.14 -3.18 13.91
C LEU A 106 -6.80 -4.35 13.01
N MET A 107 -5.54 -4.79 13.05
CA MET A 107 -5.11 -5.96 12.30
C MET A 107 -5.92 -7.19 12.66
N ARG A 108 -6.11 -7.43 13.95
CA ARG A 108 -6.86 -8.59 14.40
C ARG A 108 -8.31 -8.52 14.00
N GLU A 109 -8.90 -7.33 14.02
CA GLU A 109 -10.32 -7.17 13.73
C GLU A 109 -10.64 -7.18 12.24
N THR A 110 -9.72 -6.69 11.43
CA THR A 110 -10.01 -6.48 10.00
C THR A 110 -9.23 -7.38 9.09
N GLY A 111 -8.14 -7.97 9.57
CA GLY A 111 -7.27 -8.77 8.71
C GLY A 111 -6.32 -7.96 7.85
N VAL A 112 -6.24 -6.63 8.06
CA VAL A 112 -5.31 -5.78 7.33
C VAL A 112 -3.88 -6.19 7.68
N PRO A 113 -3.06 -6.54 6.68
CA PRO A 113 -1.70 -6.98 6.97
C PRO A 113 -0.79 -5.86 7.42
N LEU A 114 0.21 -6.23 8.20
CA LEU A 114 1.21 -5.32 8.75
C LEU A 114 2.59 -5.84 8.37
N LEU A 115 3.42 -4.97 7.82
CA LEU A 115 4.79 -5.32 7.50
C LEU A 115 5.71 -4.46 8.34
N ARG A 116 6.58 -5.11 9.12
CA ARG A 116 7.46 -4.42 10.07
C ARG A 116 8.76 -4.00 9.40
N LYS A 117 9.16 -2.77 9.60
CA LYS A 117 10.47 -2.27 9.19
C LYS A 117 11.52 -2.68 10.21
N PRO A 118 12.74 -2.99 9.82
CA PRO A 118 13.17 -3.12 8.44
C PRO A 118 12.61 -4.41 7.83
N PHE A 119 12.14 -4.30 6.62
CA PHE A 119 11.68 -5.48 5.89
C PHE A 119 12.59 -5.67 4.69
N ASN A 120 12.68 -6.91 4.18
CA ASN A 120 13.39 -7.07 2.94
C ASN A 120 12.42 -6.91 1.77
N LEU A 121 12.99 -6.60 0.62
CA LEU A 121 12.18 -6.28 -0.54
C LEU A 121 11.45 -7.49 -1.09
N VAL A 122 11.99 -8.68 -0.86
CA VAL A 122 11.32 -9.91 -1.26
C VAL A 122 10.02 -10.08 -0.48
N GLU A 123 10.06 -9.81 0.83
CA GLU A 123 8.86 -9.88 1.65
C GLU A 123 7.80 -8.89 1.18
N LEU A 124 8.24 -7.67 0.88
CA LEU A 124 7.31 -6.64 0.42
C LEU A 124 6.65 -7.06 -0.90
N LEU A 125 7.45 -7.48 -1.85
CA LEU A 125 6.91 -7.88 -3.15
C LEU A 125 5.97 -9.07 -3.04
N ALA A 126 6.33 -10.04 -2.19
CA ALA A 126 5.48 -11.21 -2.00
C ALA A 126 4.12 -10.80 -1.41
N LEU A 127 4.14 -9.92 -0.44
CA LEU A 127 2.90 -9.47 0.18
C LEU A 127 2.05 -8.64 -0.79
N VAL A 128 2.68 -7.77 -1.56
CA VAL A 128 1.99 -6.97 -2.56
C VAL A 128 1.30 -7.89 -3.58
N ARG A 129 2.04 -8.88 -4.08
CA ARG A 129 1.48 -9.80 -5.06
C ARG A 129 0.31 -10.58 -4.49
N LYS A 130 0.47 -11.03 -3.24
CA LYS A 130 -0.61 -11.76 -2.58
C LYS A 130 -1.85 -10.91 -2.45
N MET A 131 -1.70 -9.66 -2.05
CA MET A 131 -2.83 -8.75 -1.88
C MET A 131 -3.52 -8.46 -3.20
N LEU A 132 -2.74 -8.31 -4.27
CA LEU A 132 -3.31 -8.01 -5.58
C LEU A 132 -4.03 -9.21 -6.18
N ASP A 133 -3.63 -10.42 -5.84
CA ASP A 133 -4.29 -11.63 -6.31
C ASP A 133 -5.58 -11.92 -5.55
N THR A 134 -5.78 -11.29 -4.40
CA THR A 134 -6.96 -11.54 -3.57
C THR A 134 -8.14 -10.74 -4.11
N GLN A 135 -9.27 -11.41 -4.19
CA GLN A 135 -10.50 -10.77 -4.66
C GLN A 135 -11.23 -9.98 -3.58
#